data_df5f4ac0873b40e49f61951a63f54b51
#
_entry.id   df5f4ac0873b40e49f61951a63f54b51
#
_cell.length_a   1.000
_cell.length_b   1.000
_cell.length_c   1.000
_cell.angle_alpha   90.00
_cell.angle_beta   90.00
_cell.angle_gamma   90.00
#
_symmetry.space_group_name_H-M   'P 1'
#
loop_
_entity.id
_entity.type
_entity.pdbx_description
1 polymer ?
#
loop_
_entity_poly.entity_id
_entity_poly.type
_entity_poly.pdbx_seq_one_letter_code
_entity_poly.pdbx_strand_id
1 'polypeptide(L)'
;MDFKPLVTLLAIVNPLAIVPFFIHYTQDFTREQRRRTIWISSFSTFVVIATSALMGLHILDFFSISLASFQVGGGMLLLTSALAMLNAQPAEAKSNEEEMHDASVRASIAVVPLTIPLLAGPATMSTVVIYAEKAKTFWQLSTLVGYGLVIALATALCFSLAQPIARGLGKTGINVMTRLMGLILAAL
;
A
#
# COMPACT_ATOMS: atom_id res chain seq x y z
N MET A 1 -8.38 -12.88 -18.47
CA MET A 1 -7.59 -12.11 -17.48
C MET A 1 -8.33 -12.14 -16.16
N ASP A 2 -7.69 -12.56 -15.09
CA ASP A 2 -8.32 -12.57 -13.77
C ASP A 2 -8.02 -11.24 -13.08
N PHE A 3 -9.03 -10.39 -12.94
CA PHE A 3 -8.89 -9.08 -12.27
C PHE A 3 -8.91 -9.16 -10.74
N LYS A 4 -9.13 -10.37 -10.18
CA LYS A 4 -9.19 -10.55 -8.73
C LYS A 4 -7.93 -10.03 -8.01
N PRO A 5 -6.69 -10.34 -8.47
CA PRO A 5 -5.49 -9.81 -7.83
C PRO A 5 -5.43 -8.27 -7.84
N LEU A 6 -5.85 -7.62 -8.93
CA LEU A 6 -5.86 -6.17 -9.03
C LEU A 6 -6.81 -5.54 -8.01
N VAL A 7 -8.05 -6.05 -7.93
CA VAL A 7 -9.06 -5.54 -6.99
C VAL A 7 -8.61 -5.75 -5.55
N THR A 8 -8.05 -6.93 -5.25
CA THR A 8 -7.50 -7.24 -3.93
C THR A 8 -6.37 -6.27 -3.55
N LEU A 9 -5.40 -6.08 -4.44
CA LEU A 9 -4.28 -5.16 -4.19
C LEU A 9 -4.77 -3.71 -4.02
N LEU A 10 -5.74 -3.29 -4.82
CA LEU A 10 -6.32 -1.94 -4.71
C LEU A 10 -7.04 -1.74 -3.37
N ALA A 11 -7.71 -2.78 -2.87
CA ALA A 11 -8.38 -2.75 -1.57
C ALA A 11 -7.38 -2.71 -0.40
N ILE A 12 -6.28 -3.46 -0.49
CA ILE A 12 -5.26 -3.53 0.57
C ILE A 12 -4.43 -2.25 0.61
N VAL A 13 -3.88 -1.82 -0.54
CA VAL A 13 -3.04 -0.61 -0.65
C VAL A 13 -3.86 0.64 -0.34
N ASN A 14 -5.13 0.67 -0.78
CA ASN A 14 -6.12 1.72 -0.52
C ASN A 14 -5.54 3.15 -0.53
N PRO A 15 -5.07 3.66 -1.67
CA PRO A 15 -4.40 4.97 -1.72
C PRO A 15 -5.29 6.12 -1.21
N LEU A 16 -6.62 5.98 -1.31
CA LEU A 16 -7.59 6.98 -0.85
C LEU A 16 -7.55 7.14 0.68
N ALA A 17 -7.41 6.04 1.42
CA ALA A 17 -7.32 6.09 2.88
C ALA A 17 -6.03 6.77 3.36
N ILE A 18 -5.00 6.79 2.53
CA ILE A 18 -3.70 7.41 2.85
C ILE A 18 -3.67 8.92 2.52
N VAL A 19 -4.64 9.42 1.75
CA VAL A 19 -4.72 10.86 1.37
C VAL A 19 -4.63 11.81 2.57
N PRO A 20 -5.34 11.63 3.69
CA PRO A 20 -5.20 12.51 4.84
C PRO A 20 -3.79 12.54 5.42
N PHE A 21 -3.13 11.39 5.49
CA PHE A 21 -1.74 11.27 5.95
C PHE A 21 -0.79 11.97 4.99
N PHE A 22 -0.94 11.74 3.68
CA PHE A 22 -0.16 12.44 2.67
C PHE A 22 -0.28 13.97 2.82
N ILE A 23 -1.48 14.50 3.02
CA ILE A 23 -1.70 15.94 3.24
C ILE A 23 -1.01 16.40 4.51
N HIS A 24 -1.15 15.66 5.62
CA HIS A 24 -0.55 15.98 6.90
C HIS A 24 0.98 16.04 6.82
N TYR A 25 1.60 15.01 6.26
CA TYR A 25 3.07 14.94 6.13
C TYR A 25 3.66 15.93 5.11
N THR A 26 2.85 16.43 4.17
CA THR A 26 3.31 17.33 3.12
C THR A 26 2.77 18.75 3.25
N GLN A 27 2.17 19.12 4.40
CA GLN A 27 1.55 20.42 4.59
C GLN A 27 2.54 21.59 4.41
N ASP A 28 3.77 21.42 4.91
CA ASP A 28 4.85 22.43 4.86
C ASP A 28 5.77 22.27 3.63
N PHE A 29 5.42 21.37 2.71
CA PHE A 29 6.24 21.09 1.53
C PHE A 29 5.95 22.11 0.41
N THR A 30 7.00 22.52 -0.30
CA THR A 30 6.86 23.23 -1.56
C THR A 30 6.19 22.34 -2.61
N ARG A 31 5.69 22.94 -3.69
CA ARG A 31 5.07 22.19 -4.80
C ARG A 31 6.03 21.16 -5.40
N GLU A 32 7.30 21.49 -5.49
CA GLU A 32 8.34 20.60 -6.02
C GLU A 32 8.60 19.42 -5.09
N GLN A 33 8.77 19.68 -3.78
CA GLN A 33 8.94 18.63 -2.78
C GLN A 33 7.75 17.69 -2.73
N ARG A 34 6.52 18.23 -2.78
CA ARG A 34 5.30 17.42 -2.82
C ARG A 34 5.25 16.53 -4.07
N ARG A 35 5.57 17.08 -5.25
CA ARG A 35 5.64 16.31 -6.49
C ARG A 35 6.69 15.21 -6.41
N ARG A 36 7.86 15.49 -5.86
CA ARG A 36 8.91 14.50 -5.63
C ARG A 36 8.44 13.38 -4.70
N THR A 37 7.76 13.72 -3.60
CA THR A 37 7.18 12.75 -2.67
C THR A 37 6.17 11.83 -3.37
N ILE A 38 5.28 12.37 -4.20
CA ILE A 38 4.32 11.57 -4.98
C ILE A 38 5.05 10.54 -5.84
N TRP A 39 6.04 10.97 -6.62
CA TRP A 39 6.78 10.07 -7.51
C TRP A 39 7.57 9.01 -6.75
N ILE A 40 8.26 9.39 -5.69
CA ILE A 40 9.04 8.44 -4.88
C ILE A 40 8.12 7.43 -4.21
N SER A 41 7.02 7.85 -3.57
CA SER A 41 6.07 6.93 -2.93
C SER A 41 5.44 5.96 -3.93
N SER A 42 5.00 6.46 -5.09
CA SER A 42 4.39 5.63 -6.12
C SER A 42 5.38 4.64 -6.72
N PHE A 43 6.60 5.10 -7.03
CA PHE A 43 7.66 4.24 -7.55
C PHE A 43 8.09 3.19 -6.52
N SER A 44 8.25 3.57 -5.25
CA SER A 44 8.58 2.63 -4.18
C SER A 44 7.47 1.58 -3.99
N THR A 45 6.20 1.97 -4.08
CA THR A 45 5.08 1.02 -4.05
C THR A 45 5.18 0.00 -5.18
N PHE A 46 5.46 0.46 -6.40
CA PHE A 46 5.70 -0.43 -7.54
C PHE A 46 6.88 -1.38 -7.28
N VAL A 47 8.01 -0.84 -6.83
CA VAL A 47 9.23 -1.65 -6.56
C VAL A 47 8.93 -2.73 -5.51
N VAL A 48 8.25 -2.38 -4.42
CA VAL A 48 7.90 -3.36 -3.38
C VAL A 48 6.99 -4.45 -3.93
N ILE A 49 5.96 -4.11 -4.70
CA ILE A 49 5.06 -5.10 -5.32
C ILE A 49 5.83 -5.98 -6.32
N ALA A 50 6.64 -5.38 -7.19
CA ALA A 50 7.41 -6.11 -8.19
C ALA A 50 8.44 -7.06 -7.56
N THR A 51 9.19 -6.60 -6.56
CA THR A 51 10.15 -7.44 -5.82
C THR A 51 9.47 -8.56 -5.06
N SER A 52 8.33 -8.28 -4.41
CA SER A 52 7.53 -9.32 -3.74
C SER A 52 7.02 -10.37 -4.73
N ALA A 53 6.58 -9.96 -5.93
CA ALA A 53 6.11 -10.89 -6.95
C ALA A 53 7.23 -11.77 -7.52
N LEU A 54 8.41 -11.19 -7.74
CA LEU A 54 9.52 -11.90 -8.41
C LEU A 54 10.40 -12.67 -7.44
N MET A 55 10.60 -12.16 -6.24
CA MET A 55 11.56 -12.72 -5.27
C MET A 55 10.89 -13.33 -4.04
N GLY A 56 9.61 -13.06 -3.80
CA GLY A 56 8.93 -13.46 -2.56
C GLY A 56 8.99 -14.96 -2.30
N LEU A 57 8.76 -15.80 -3.31
CA LEU A 57 8.86 -17.26 -3.18
C LEU A 57 10.30 -17.72 -2.87
N HIS A 58 11.30 -17.15 -3.52
CA HIS A 58 12.71 -17.47 -3.25
C HIS A 58 13.12 -17.08 -1.82
N ILE A 59 12.56 -15.98 -1.30
CA ILE A 59 12.78 -15.58 0.09
C ILE A 59 12.15 -16.60 1.04
N LEU A 60 10.94 -17.07 0.78
CA LEU A 60 10.29 -18.10 1.60
C LEU A 60 11.10 -19.39 1.60
N ASP A 61 11.57 -19.84 0.43
CA ASP A 61 12.42 -21.04 0.29
C ASP A 61 13.73 -20.88 1.06
N PHE A 62 14.38 -19.72 0.94
CA PHE A 62 15.61 -19.42 1.66
C PHE A 62 15.47 -19.53 3.18
N PHE A 63 14.36 -19.05 3.72
CA PHE A 63 14.06 -19.14 5.16
C PHE A 63 13.37 -20.46 5.55
N SER A 64 13.18 -21.38 4.62
CA SER A 64 12.45 -22.63 4.83
C SER A 64 11.03 -22.43 5.39
N ILE A 65 10.38 -21.33 5.01
CA ILE A 65 9.02 -21.00 5.42
C ILE A 65 8.05 -21.67 4.46
N SER A 66 7.17 -22.55 4.97
CA SER A 66 6.15 -23.16 4.14
C SER A 66 5.13 -22.12 3.65
N LEU A 67 4.67 -22.27 2.41
CA LEU A 67 3.62 -21.39 1.87
C LEU A 67 2.35 -21.40 2.73
N ALA A 68 1.98 -22.56 3.30
CA ALA A 68 0.83 -22.66 4.18
C ALA A 68 0.99 -21.81 5.45
N SER A 69 2.16 -21.86 6.09
CA SER A 69 2.46 -21.01 7.25
C SER A 69 2.43 -19.53 6.89
N PHE A 70 2.98 -19.19 5.72
CA PHE A 70 3.00 -17.82 5.21
C PHE A 70 1.59 -17.32 4.88
N GLN A 71 0.71 -18.16 4.31
CA GLN A 71 -0.70 -17.83 4.04
C GLN A 71 -1.47 -17.56 5.32
N VAL A 72 -1.25 -18.35 6.38
CA VAL A 72 -1.87 -18.11 7.69
C VAL A 72 -1.42 -16.77 8.27
N GLY A 73 -0.11 -16.50 8.29
CA GLY A 73 0.44 -15.23 8.77
C GLY A 73 -0.06 -14.04 7.94
N GLY A 74 -0.05 -14.17 6.61
CA GLY A 74 -0.57 -13.18 5.68
C GLY A 74 -2.07 -12.92 5.86
N GLY A 75 -2.87 -13.96 6.05
CA GLY A 75 -4.30 -13.85 6.35
C GLY A 75 -4.58 -13.12 7.66
N MET A 76 -3.79 -13.38 8.70
CA MET A 76 -3.88 -12.64 9.97
C MET A 76 -3.56 -11.15 9.78
N LEU A 77 -2.54 -10.82 8.99
CA LEU A 77 -2.19 -9.43 8.67
C LEU A 77 -3.28 -8.74 7.86
N LEU A 78 -3.91 -9.45 6.90
CA LEU A 78 -5.06 -8.94 6.16
C LEU A 78 -6.25 -8.69 7.09
N LEU A 79 -6.55 -9.61 7.98
CA LEU A 79 -7.65 -9.47 8.94
C LEU A 79 -7.42 -8.30 9.88
N THR A 80 -6.22 -8.15 10.44
CA THR A 80 -5.90 -7.00 11.31
C THR A 80 -5.99 -5.67 10.56
N SER A 81 -5.55 -5.63 9.29
CA SER A 81 -5.68 -4.46 8.43
C SER A 81 -7.15 -4.13 8.14
N ALA A 82 -7.96 -5.15 7.83
CA ALA A 82 -9.40 -5.01 7.62
C ALA A 82 -10.11 -4.46 8.87
N LEU A 83 -9.80 -5.00 10.05
CA LEU A 83 -10.37 -4.54 11.32
C LEU A 83 -9.97 -3.09 11.63
N ALA A 84 -8.71 -2.71 11.38
CA ALA A 84 -8.25 -1.33 11.54
C ALA A 84 -9.01 -0.38 10.62
N MET A 85 -9.23 -0.77 9.35
CA MET A 85 -10.03 0.01 8.39
C MET A 85 -11.49 0.14 8.81
N LEU A 86 -12.11 -0.94 9.32
CA LEU A 86 -13.50 -0.93 9.81
C LEU A 86 -13.68 -0.02 11.02
N ASN A 87 -12.71 0.03 11.91
CA ASN A 87 -12.72 0.90 13.10
C ASN A 87 -12.33 2.35 12.76
N ALA A 88 -12.07 2.68 11.49
CA ALA A 88 -11.55 3.96 11.05
C ALA A 88 -10.26 4.38 11.81
N GLN A 89 -9.56 3.40 12.36
CA GLN A 89 -8.22 3.61 12.87
C GLN A 89 -7.27 3.53 11.68
N PRO A 90 -6.46 4.56 11.45
CA PRO A 90 -5.40 4.46 10.47
C PRO A 90 -4.50 3.30 10.86
N ALA A 91 -4.03 2.51 9.88
CA ALA A 91 -2.93 1.58 10.14
C ALA A 91 -1.86 2.37 10.88
N GLU A 92 -1.60 1.99 12.14
CA GLU A 92 -0.77 2.77 13.07
C GLU A 92 0.60 3.04 12.46
N ALA A 93 0.76 4.19 11.83
CA ALA A 93 2.04 4.81 11.67
C ALA A 93 2.41 5.40 13.05
N LYS A 94 2.94 4.56 13.94
CA LYS A 94 3.71 5.02 15.09
C LYS A 94 5.03 5.58 14.56
N SER A 95 4.97 6.70 13.84
CA SER A 95 6.14 7.52 13.62
C SER A 95 6.30 8.40 14.85
N ASN A 96 7.42 8.24 15.55
CA ASN A 96 7.80 9.12 16.62
C ASN A 96 7.79 10.57 16.08
N GLU A 97 6.94 11.42 16.64
CA GLU A 97 6.82 12.86 16.30
C GLU A 97 8.14 13.62 16.48
N GLU A 98 9.12 13.04 17.18
CA GLU A 98 10.41 13.67 17.51
C GLU A 98 11.42 13.68 16.35
N GLU A 99 11.25 12.83 15.30
CA GLU A 99 12.20 12.74 14.19
C GLU A 99 11.93 13.70 13.01
N MET A 100 10.90 14.53 13.07
CA MET A 100 10.44 15.32 11.90
C MET A 100 11.17 16.64 11.66
N HIS A 101 12.22 16.98 12.39
CA HIS A 101 12.84 18.30 12.30
C HIS A 101 14.00 18.47 11.31
N ASP A 102 14.52 17.41 10.69
CA ASP A 102 15.71 17.49 9.83
C ASP A 102 15.40 17.41 8.33
N ALA A 103 16.08 18.19 7.50
CA ALA A 103 15.86 18.28 6.05
C ALA A 103 16.15 16.95 5.31
N SER A 104 17.04 16.11 5.87
CA SER A 104 17.31 14.74 5.38
C SER A 104 16.13 13.80 5.62
N VAL A 105 15.35 14.02 6.69
CA VAL A 105 14.15 13.27 7.05
C VAL A 105 13.01 13.54 6.05
N ARG A 106 12.92 14.76 5.52
CA ARG A 106 11.88 15.11 4.53
C ARG A 106 11.98 14.31 3.22
N ALA A 107 13.17 13.91 2.81
CA ALA A 107 13.36 13.07 1.63
C ALA A 107 12.97 11.61 1.91
N SER A 108 13.07 11.15 3.16
CA SER A 108 12.72 9.79 3.57
C SER A 108 11.22 9.59 3.79
N ILE A 109 10.43 10.65 4.04
CA ILE A 109 8.98 10.58 4.28
C ILE A 109 8.23 9.90 3.14
N ALA A 110 8.69 10.02 1.90
CA ALA A 110 8.08 9.38 0.75
C ALA A 110 8.19 7.83 0.80
N VAL A 111 9.25 7.31 1.42
CA VAL A 111 9.48 5.87 1.55
C VAL A 111 9.00 5.39 2.91
N VAL A 112 9.35 6.10 3.97
CA VAL A 112 8.96 5.82 5.36
C VAL A 112 8.36 7.10 5.96
N PRO A 113 7.10 7.14 6.41
CA PRO A 113 6.15 6.02 6.51
C PRO A 113 5.17 5.85 5.34
N LEU A 114 5.19 6.71 4.30
CA LEU A 114 4.14 6.72 3.27
C LEU A 114 4.09 5.43 2.44
N THR A 115 5.22 4.89 2.03
CA THR A 115 5.23 3.63 1.26
C THR A 115 5.29 2.43 2.20
N ILE A 116 6.25 2.38 3.08
CA ILE A 116 6.43 1.32 4.05
C ILE A 116 6.24 1.94 5.45
N PRO A 117 5.25 1.52 6.26
CA PRO A 117 4.33 0.39 6.06
C PRO A 117 2.96 0.72 5.43
N LEU A 118 2.64 2.00 5.12
CA LEU A 118 1.25 2.40 4.84
C LEU A 118 0.69 1.87 3.50
N LEU A 119 1.41 2.08 2.38
CA LEU A 119 0.95 1.65 1.04
C LEU A 119 1.33 0.19 0.75
N ALA A 120 2.58 -0.16 0.95
CA ALA A 120 3.11 -1.47 0.63
C ALA A 120 3.63 -2.17 1.88
N GLY A 121 2.75 -2.37 2.85
CA GLY A 121 3.03 -3.05 4.10
C GLY A 121 3.10 -4.58 3.98
N PRO A 122 3.33 -5.29 5.10
CA PRO A 122 3.45 -6.75 5.13
C PRO A 122 2.23 -7.46 4.52
N ALA A 123 1.01 -6.94 4.73
CA ALA A 123 -0.21 -7.49 4.15
C ALA A 123 -0.21 -7.45 2.60
N THR A 124 0.26 -6.33 2.02
CA THR A 124 0.41 -6.19 0.57
C THR A 124 1.44 -7.18 0.04
N MET A 125 2.62 -7.26 0.69
CA MET A 125 3.69 -8.18 0.31
C MET A 125 3.22 -9.63 0.35
N SER A 126 2.58 -10.06 1.45
CA SER A 126 2.05 -11.42 1.61
C SER A 126 1.05 -11.77 0.51
N THR A 127 0.13 -10.87 0.21
CA THR A 127 -0.86 -11.08 -0.84
C THR A 127 -0.23 -11.23 -2.21
N VAL A 128 0.76 -10.39 -2.53
CA VAL A 128 1.50 -10.48 -3.80
C VAL A 128 2.21 -11.82 -3.93
N VAL A 129 2.89 -12.28 -2.88
CA VAL A 129 3.60 -13.57 -2.88
C VAL A 129 2.63 -14.74 -3.07
N ILE A 130 1.46 -14.71 -2.41
CA ILE A 130 0.41 -15.73 -2.57
C ILE A 130 -0.12 -15.77 -4.00
N TYR A 131 -0.30 -14.61 -4.65
CA TYR A 131 -0.71 -14.56 -6.05
C TYR A 131 0.43 -14.96 -7.01
N ALA A 132 1.67 -14.64 -6.69
CA ALA A 132 2.84 -15.07 -7.47
C ALA A 132 3.00 -16.59 -7.48
N GLU A 133 2.75 -17.25 -6.35
CA GLU A 133 2.74 -18.72 -6.26
C GLU A 133 1.69 -19.37 -7.17
N LYS A 134 0.51 -18.76 -7.26
CA LYS A 134 -0.58 -19.26 -8.13
C LYS A 134 -0.30 -19.02 -9.62
N ALA A 135 0.68 -18.19 -9.96
CA ALA A 135 1.06 -17.90 -11.33
C ALA A 135 1.83 -19.08 -11.95
N LYS A 136 1.19 -19.82 -12.84
CA LYS A 136 1.78 -21.01 -13.51
C LYS A 136 2.60 -20.65 -14.75
N THR A 137 2.48 -19.43 -15.25
CA THR A 137 3.13 -18.99 -16.48
C THR A 137 3.80 -17.64 -16.28
N PHE A 138 4.85 -17.38 -17.06
CA PHE A 138 5.53 -16.09 -17.09
C PHE A 138 4.55 -14.92 -17.37
N TRP A 139 3.56 -15.13 -18.24
CA TRP A 139 2.54 -14.13 -18.53
C TRP A 139 1.68 -13.76 -17.32
N GLN A 140 1.32 -14.73 -16.49
CA GLN A 140 0.55 -14.47 -15.26
C GLN A 140 1.39 -13.67 -14.26
N LEU A 141 2.66 -14.01 -14.11
CA LEU A 141 3.59 -13.26 -13.25
C LEU A 141 3.81 -11.83 -13.77
N SER A 142 4.03 -11.68 -15.07
CA SER A 142 4.15 -10.35 -15.71
C SER A 142 2.89 -9.52 -15.54
N THR A 143 1.71 -10.14 -15.61
CA THR A 143 0.43 -9.47 -15.36
C THR A 143 0.33 -8.98 -13.91
N LEU A 144 0.80 -9.77 -12.95
CA LEU A 144 0.82 -9.39 -11.54
C LEU A 144 1.74 -8.17 -11.31
N VAL A 145 2.93 -8.16 -11.91
CA VAL A 145 3.83 -6.99 -11.90
C VAL A 145 3.16 -5.78 -12.58
N GLY A 146 2.45 -6.00 -13.69
CA GLY A 146 1.66 -4.97 -14.37
C GLY A 146 0.57 -4.37 -13.47
N TYR A 147 -0.07 -5.18 -12.64
CA TYR A 147 -1.01 -4.68 -11.62
C TYR A 147 -0.30 -3.80 -10.59
N GLY A 148 0.93 -4.12 -10.20
CA GLY A 148 1.76 -3.25 -9.37
C GLY A 148 1.96 -1.86 -9.98
N LEU A 149 2.18 -1.79 -11.31
CA LEU A 149 2.27 -0.52 -12.02
C LEU A 149 0.94 0.24 -12.00
N VAL A 150 -0.19 -0.44 -12.20
CA VAL A 150 -1.52 0.19 -12.10
C VAL A 150 -1.77 0.75 -10.71
N ILE A 151 -1.40 0.02 -9.66
CA ILE A 151 -1.51 0.47 -8.26
C ILE A 151 -0.64 1.72 -8.02
N ALA A 152 0.60 1.72 -8.52
CA ALA A 152 1.49 2.87 -8.40
C ALA A 152 0.93 4.11 -9.11
N LEU A 153 0.36 3.94 -10.30
CA LEU A 153 -0.30 5.03 -11.04
C LEU A 153 -1.55 5.52 -10.30
N ALA A 154 -2.36 4.63 -9.76
CA ALA A 154 -3.51 4.98 -8.93
C ALA A 154 -3.08 5.78 -7.68
N THR A 155 -1.99 5.37 -7.02
CA THR A 155 -1.40 6.09 -5.89
C THR A 155 -0.94 7.50 -6.29
N ALA A 156 -0.20 7.61 -7.41
CA ALA A 156 0.24 8.90 -7.94
C ALA A 156 -0.94 9.82 -8.25
N LEU A 157 -2.00 9.27 -8.85
CA LEU A 157 -3.23 10.02 -9.16
C LEU A 157 -3.94 10.48 -7.89
N CYS A 158 -4.15 9.59 -6.91
CA CYS A 158 -4.79 9.92 -5.63
C CYS A 158 -4.01 11.02 -4.88
N PHE A 159 -2.69 10.92 -4.82
CA PHE A 159 -1.87 11.92 -4.14
C PHE A 159 -1.79 13.24 -4.91
N SER A 160 -1.79 13.20 -6.24
CA SER A 160 -1.86 14.42 -7.08
C SER A 160 -3.18 15.15 -6.90
N LEU A 161 -4.26 14.39 -6.70
CA LEU A 161 -5.60 14.90 -6.47
C LEU A 161 -5.96 14.96 -4.97
N ALA A 162 -5.00 14.84 -4.06
CA ALA A 162 -5.24 14.76 -2.62
C ALA A 162 -6.06 15.95 -2.10
N GLN A 163 -5.75 17.17 -2.52
CA GLN A 163 -6.48 18.37 -2.11
C GLN A 163 -7.95 18.37 -2.57
N PRO A 164 -8.29 18.17 -3.86
CA PRO A 164 -9.67 18.08 -4.30
C PRO A 164 -10.41 16.87 -3.70
N ILE A 165 -9.75 15.72 -3.53
CA ILE A 165 -10.35 14.54 -2.89
C ILE A 165 -10.73 14.85 -1.45
N ALA A 166 -9.83 15.44 -0.67
CA ALA A 166 -10.09 15.79 0.72
C ALA A 166 -11.22 16.85 0.87
N ARG A 167 -11.30 17.80 -0.07
CA ARG A 167 -12.36 18.80 -0.07
C ARG A 167 -13.70 18.22 -0.50
N GLY A 168 -13.73 17.34 -1.49
CA GLY A 168 -14.96 16.76 -2.04
C GLY A 168 -15.58 15.69 -1.15
N LEU A 169 -14.76 14.76 -0.65
CA LEU A 169 -15.22 13.67 0.21
C LEU A 169 -15.34 14.09 1.69
N GLY A 170 -14.52 15.03 2.12
CA GLY A 170 -14.37 15.37 3.52
C GLY A 170 -13.89 14.18 4.37
N LYS A 171 -13.77 14.38 5.68
CA LYS A 171 -13.35 13.31 6.62
C LYS A 171 -14.34 12.14 6.62
N THR A 172 -15.64 12.44 6.57
CA THR A 172 -16.70 11.42 6.59
C THR A 172 -16.67 10.54 5.35
N GLY A 173 -16.54 11.12 4.15
CA GLY A 173 -16.47 10.36 2.90
C GLY A 173 -15.25 9.44 2.83
N ILE A 174 -14.08 9.94 3.25
CA ILE A 174 -12.86 9.12 3.33
C ILE A 174 -13.04 7.94 4.32
N ASN A 175 -13.63 8.20 5.49
CA ASN A 175 -13.90 7.16 6.47
C ASN A 175 -14.86 6.08 5.94
N VAL A 176 -15.93 6.48 5.23
CA VAL A 176 -16.87 5.53 4.61
C VAL A 176 -16.17 4.67 3.58
N MET A 177 -15.37 5.28 2.69
CA MET A 177 -14.59 4.53 1.68
C MET A 177 -13.60 3.57 2.32
N THR A 178 -12.89 4.00 3.37
CA THR A 178 -11.95 3.13 4.11
C THR A 178 -12.66 1.93 4.73
N ARG A 179 -13.84 2.12 5.33
CA ARG A 179 -14.64 1.02 5.89
C ARG A 179 -15.15 0.07 4.83
N LEU A 180 -15.60 0.58 3.68
CA LEU A 180 -16.00 -0.27 2.55
C LEU A 180 -14.84 -1.12 2.04
N MET A 181 -13.64 -0.55 1.91
CA MET A 181 -12.44 -1.31 1.54
C MET A 181 -12.07 -2.33 2.61
N GLY A 182 -12.22 -1.99 3.90
CA GLY A 182 -12.03 -2.94 5.01
C GLY A 182 -13.00 -4.12 4.94
N LEU A 183 -14.28 -3.91 4.60
CA LEU A 183 -15.26 -4.99 4.38
C LEU A 183 -14.86 -5.90 3.22
N ILE A 184 -14.43 -5.32 2.10
CA ILE A 184 -13.94 -6.10 0.95
C ILE A 184 -12.73 -6.94 1.37
N LEU A 185 -11.81 -6.34 2.12
CA LEU A 185 -10.59 -7.00 2.57
C LEU A 185 -10.87 -8.15 3.55
N ALA A 186 -11.84 -7.97 4.45
CA ALA A 186 -12.24 -9.02 5.40
C ALA A 186 -12.93 -10.22 4.72
N ALA A 187 -13.49 -10.02 3.51
CA ALA A 187 -14.18 -11.06 2.74
C ALA A 187 -13.24 -11.81 1.76
N LEU A 188 -12.00 -11.38 1.61
CA LEU A 188 -10.99 -11.96 0.72
C LEU A 188 -10.19 -13.05 1.43
#